data_547d8a1d117a7550fff5c2a7839e889e
#
_entry.id   547d8a1d117a7550fff5c2a7839e889e
#
_cell.length_a   1.000
_cell.length_b   1.000
_cell.length_c   1.000
_cell.angle_alpha   90.00
_cell.angle_beta   90.00
_cell.angle_gamma   90.00
#
_symmetry.space_group_name_H-M   'P 1'
#
loop_
_entity.id
_entity.type
_entity.pdbx_description
1 polymer ?
#
loop_
_entity_poly.entity_id
_entity_poly.type
_entity_poly.pdbx_seq_one_letter_code
_entity_poly.pdbx_strand_id
1 'polypeptide(L)'
;MTLYRVEDYAFSKLRERYKKWTGNSFDNKDLASFGLADEGGFLTNAGALIADESPIRWSRLFCTRGNGLDKSGGTMNALDDAGYSGSVLSLIENGEAFIKRNARMMWRKTPNSREELPEYVERSCHEAQINYRQRNRLSGSFVMDA
;
A
#
# COMPACT_ATOMS: atom_id res chain seq x y z
N MET A 1 -26.00 6.18 1.75
CA MET A 1 -24.94 5.17 1.58
C MET A 1 -24.90 4.74 0.13
N THR A 2 -23.80 4.91 -0.55
CA THR A 2 -23.69 4.51 -1.96
C THR A 2 -23.35 3.02 -2.01
N LEU A 3 -24.19 2.23 -2.69
CA LEU A 3 -23.96 0.80 -2.86
C LEU A 3 -23.25 0.57 -4.21
N TYR A 4 -22.15 -0.13 -4.19
CA TYR A 4 -21.35 -0.45 -5.37
C TYR A 4 -21.58 -1.92 -5.76
N ARG A 5 -21.97 -2.19 -7.00
CA ARG A 5 -22.19 -3.55 -7.49
C ARG A 5 -20.88 -4.20 -7.91
N VAL A 6 -20.74 -5.49 -7.63
CA VAL A 6 -19.55 -6.27 -8.02
C VAL A 6 -19.31 -6.23 -9.53
N GLU A 7 -20.39 -6.28 -10.32
CA GLU A 7 -20.34 -6.32 -11.79
C GLU A 7 -19.82 -5.04 -12.44
N ASP A 8 -19.86 -3.91 -11.72
CA ASP A 8 -19.38 -2.61 -12.22
C ASP A 8 -17.87 -2.42 -12.03
N TYR A 9 -17.20 -3.32 -11.32
CA TYR A 9 -15.79 -3.17 -10.94
C TYR A 9 -14.94 -4.38 -11.33
N ALA A 10 -13.73 -4.10 -11.75
CA ALA A 10 -12.73 -5.13 -12.08
C ALA A 10 -11.82 -5.41 -10.87
N PHE A 11 -11.34 -6.64 -10.78
CA PHE A 11 -10.43 -7.15 -9.75
C PHE A 11 -9.24 -7.87 -10.36
N SER A 12 -8.71 -7.37 -11.48
CA SER A 12 -7.62 -8.01 -12.20
C SER A 12 -6.34 -8.09 -11.38
N LYS A 13 -5.99 -7.02 -10.68
CA LYS A 13 -4.81 -6.97 -9.80
C LYS A 13 -4.91 -7.95 -8.62
N LEU A 14 -6.10 -8.07 -8.04
CA LEU A 14 -6.36 -9.03 -6.96
C LEU A 14 -6.19 -10.47 -7.47
N ARG A 15 -6.78 -10.79 -8.63
CA ARG A 15 -6.71 -12.11 -9.24
C ARG A 15 -5.27 -12.51 -9.60
N GLU A 16 -4.53 -11.58 -10.19
CA GLU A 16 -3.13 -11.80 -10.55
C GLU A 16 -2.27 -12.05 -9.30
N ARG A 17 -2.43 -11.23 -8.28
CA ARG A 17 -1.68 -11.35 -7.02
C ARG A 17 -2.03 -12.63 -6.27
N TYR A 18 -3.30 -13.00 -6.22
CA TYR A 18 -3.76 -14.25 -5.61
C TYR A 18 -3.19 -15.47 -6.32
N LYS A 19 -3.25 -15.48 -7.65
CA LYS A 19 -2.65 -16.55 -8.48
C LYS A 19 -1.14 -16.67 -8.25
N LYS A 20 -0.45 -15.53 -8.16
CA LYS A 20 1.01 -15.51 -7.90
C LYS A 20 1.36 -16.10 -6.53
N TRP A 21 0.54 -15.86 -5.51
CA TRP A 21 0.82 -16.30 -4.15
C TRP A 21 0.36 -17.73 -3.85
N THR A 22 -0.80 -18.12 -4.37
CA THR A 22 -1.42 -19.41 -4.05
C THR A 22 -1.31 -20.44 -5.17
N GLY A 23 -1.04 -20.00 -6.40
CA GLY A 23 -1.10 -20.85 -7.60
C GLY A 23 -2.52 -21.13 -8.10
N ASN A 24 -3.55 -20.72 -7.37
CA ASN A 24 -4.96 -20.95 -7.69
C ASN A 24 -5.59 -19.75 -8.39
N SER A 25 -6.66 -19.99 -9.16
CA SER A 25 -7.48 -18.91 -9.72
C SER A 25 -8.39 -18.33 -8.66
N PHE A 26 -8.65 -17.02 -8.75
CA PHE A 26 -9.59 -16.31 -7.89
C PHE A 26 -10.88 -16.06 -8.68
N ASP A 27 -12.00 -16.60 -8.21
CA ASP A 27 -13.30 -16.49 -8.85
C ASP A 27 -14.21 -15.48 -8.13
N ASN A 28 -15.32 -15.12 -8.77
CA ASN A 28 -16.30 -14.20 -8.18
C ASN A 28 -16.93 -14.76 -6.89
N LYS A 29 -17.01 -16.08 -6.75
CA LYS A 29 -17.48 -16.73 -5.51
C LYS A 29 -16.56 -16.47 -4.33
N ASP A 30 -15.27 -16.32 -4.60
CA ASP A 30 -14.27 -16.06 -3.58
C ASP A 30 -14.39 -14.63 -3.02
N LEU A 31 -14.96 -13.68 -3.78
CA LEU A 31 -15.23 -12.33 -3.29
C LEU A 31 -16.12 -12.34 -2.05
N ALA A 32 -17.17 -13.13 -2.06
CA ALA A 32 -18.05 -13.26 -0.90
C ALA A 32 -17.37 -14.01 0.24
N SER A 33 -16.64 -15.08 -0.06
CA SER A 33 -15.89 -15.87 0.93
C SER A 33 -14.85 -15.03 1.69
N PHE A 34 -14.17 -14.09 1.00
CA PHE A 34 -13.21 -13.17 1.61
C PHE A 34 -13.84 -11.89 2.19
N GLY A 35 -15.17 -11.78 2.19
CA GLY A 35 -15.87 -10.62 2.71
C GLY A 35 -15.67 -9.35 1.88
N LEU A 36 -15.36 -9.49 0.59
CA LEU A 36 -15.22 -8.38 -0.36
C LEU A 36 -16.53 -8.01 -1.04
N ALA A 37 -17.50 -8.93 -1.02
CA ALA A 37 -18.86 -8.72 -1.49
C ALA A 37 -19.86 -9.33 -0.51
N ASP A 38 -21.09 -8.81 -0.51
CA ASP A 38 -22.20 -9.37 0.23
C ASP A 38 -22.99 -10.38 -0.62
N GLU A 39 -23.96 -11.05 -0.02
CA GLU A 39 -24.84 -12.02 -0.69
C GLU A 39 -25.73 -11.36 -1.76
N GLY A 40 -25.97 -10.06 -1.66
CA GLY A 40 -26.76 -9.28 -2.61
C GLY A 40 -26.00 -8.85 -3.87
N GLY A 41 -24.70 -9.19 -3.97
CA GLY A 41 -23.85 -8.80 -5.08
C GLY A 41 -23.32 -7.36 -5.00
N PHE A 42 -23.32 -6.78 -3.81
CA PHE A 42 -22.74 -5.46 -3.55
C PHE A 42 -21.36 -5.57 -2.91
N LEU A 43 -20.47 -4.64 -3.24
CA LEU A 43 -19.17 -4.57 -2.64
C LEU A 43 -19.26 -4.12 -1.19
N THR A 44 -18.50 -4.78 -0.33
CA THR A 44 -18.19 -4.27 1.01
C THR A 44 -17.19 -3.11 0.92
N ASN A 45 -16.95 -2.40 2.01
CA ASN A 45 -15.91 -1.36 2.03
C ASN A 45 -14.54 -1.93 1.66
N ALA A 46 -14.24 -3.16 2.08
CA ALA A 46 -13.01 -3.84 1.71
C ALA A 46 -12.94 -4.13 0.22
N GLY A 47 -14.03 -4.63 -0.38
CA GLY A 47 -14.12 -4.87 -1.82
C GLY A 47 -13.96 -3.59 -2.63
N ALA A 48 -14.61 -2.51 -2.23
CA ALA A 48 -14.49 -1.21 -2.88
C ALA A 48 -13.06 -0.62 -2.82
N LEU A 49 -12.33 -0.86 -1.74
CA LEU A 49 -10.93 -0.43 -1.60
C LEU A 49 -9.96 -1.24 -2.46
N ILE A 50 -10.25 -2.53 -2.67
CA ILE A 50 -9.39 -3.46 -3.42
C ILE A 50 -9.66 -3.43 -4.92
N ALA A 51 -10.84 -3.00 -5.35
CA ALA A 51 -11.17 -2.88 -6.77
C ALA A 51 -10.07 -2.13 -7.55
N ASP A 52 -9.84 -2.52 -8.80
CA ASP A 52 -8.78 -1.92 -9.64
C ASP A 52 -8.93 -0.40 -9.76
N GLU A 53 -10.17 0.07 -9.90
CA GLU A 53 -10.54 1.48 -9.79
C GLU A 53 -11.41 1.66 -8.54
N SER A 54 -10.79 2.03 -7.42
CA SER A 54 -11.54 2.20 -6.18
C SER A 54 -12.51 3.38 -6.28
N PRO A 55 -13.80 3.18 -6.00
CA PRO A 55 -14.78 4.26 -5.95
C PRO A 55 -14.59 5.16 -4.73
N ILE A 56 -13.75 4.76 -3.79
CA ILE A 56 -13.52 5.49 -2.55
C ILE A 56 -12.53 6.61 -2.78
N ARG A 57 -13.00 7.85 -2.77
CA ARG A 57 -12.21 9.06 -3.02
C ARG A 57 -11.05 9.24 -2.04
N TRP A 58 -11.17 8.73 -0.84
CA TRP A 58 -10.21 8.87 0.24
C TRP A 58 -9.16 7.75 0.27
N SER A 59 -9.20 6.82 -0.69
CA SER A 59 -8.16 5.82 -0.86
C SER A 59 -6.90 6.46 -1.44
N ARG A 60 -6.09 7.06 -0.57
CA ARG A 60 -4.88 7.82 -0.91
C ARG A 60 -3.72 7.43 -0.02
N LEU A 61 -2.54 7.50 -0.58
CA LEU A 61 -1.27 7.33 0.12
C LEU A 61 -0.40 8.56 -0.16
N PHE A 62 0.05 9.21 0.89
CA PHE A 62 1.03 10.29 0.81
C PHE A 62 2.35 9.79 1.38
N CYS A 63 3.41 9.93 0.60
CA CYS A 63 4.76 9.53 0.97
C CYS A 63 5.65 10.75 0.95
N THR A 64 6.30 11.05 2.06
CA THR A 64 7.24 12.18 2.17
C THR A 64 8.53 11.70 2.81
N ARG A 65 9.66 12.04 2.21
CA ARG A 65 10.98 11.86 2.79
C ARG A 65 11.48 13.19 3.35
N GLY A 66 11.64 13.27 4.66
CA GLY A 66 12.26 14.40 5.34
C GLY A 66 13.80 14.34 5.26
N ASN A 67 14.43 15.48 5.57
CA ASN A 67 15.90 15.60 5.61
C ASN A 67 16.55 15.03 6.89
N GLY A 68 15.78 14.36 7.75
CA GLY A 68 16.25 13.78 9.01
C GLY A 68 16.43 14.79 10.16
N LEU A 69 16.10 16.04 9.95
CA LEU A 69 16.12 17.08 11.00
C LEU A 69 14.79 17.10 11.74
N ASP A 70 14.85 17.48 13.03
CA ASP A 70 13.75 17.42 13.96
C ASP A 70 12.53 18.22 13.50
N LYS A 71 11.36 17.66 13.74
CA LYS A 71 10.05 18.31 13.45
C LYS A 71 9.82 19.60 14.25
N SER A 72 10.59 19.84 15.31
CA SER A 72 10.48 21.00 16.18
C SER A 72 11.08 22.29 15.60
N GLY A 73 11.84 22.21 14.52
CA GLY A 73 12.59 23.33 13.92
C GLY A 73 11.87 24.16 12.84
N GLY A 74 10.59 23.98 12.62
CA GLY A 74 9.74 24.88 11.83
C GLY A 74 9.87 24.81 10.30
N THR A 75 10.92 24.29 9.71
CA THR A 75 11.09 24.18 8.26
C THR A 75 11.54 22.77 7.89
N MET A 76 10.57 21.89 7.66
CA MET A 76 10.83 20.56 7.13
C MET A 76 11.01 20.66 5.62
N ASN A 77 12.23 20.54 5.14
CA ASN A 77 12.49 20.38 3.71
C ASN A 77 12.24 18.93 3.33
N ALA A 78 11.22 18.69 2.51
CA ALA A 78 11.00 17.40 1.91
C ALA A 78 12.06 17.15 0.84
N LEU A 79 12.76 16.02 0.94
CA LEU A 79 13.72 15.56 -0.09
C LEU A 79 13.03 14.89 -1.26
N ASP A 80 11.91 14.22 -1.00
CA ASP A 80 11.03 13.62 -1.99
C ASP A 80 9.60 13.59 -1.44
N ASP A 81 8.63 13.82 -2.31
CA ASP A 81 7.23 13.83 -1.99
C ASP A 81 6.43 13.19 -3.12
N ALA A 82 5.49 12.32 -2.78
CA ALA A 82 4.63 11.66 -3.73
C ALA A 82 3.25 11.35 -3.15
N GLY A 83 2.21 11.57 -3.95
CA GLY A 83 0.84 11.23 -3.63
C GLY A 83 0.29 10.20 -4.61
N TYR A 84 -0.34 9.17 -4.09
CA TYR A 84 -0.97 8.10 -4.87
C TYR A 84 -2.43 7.92 -4.46
N SER A 85 -3.26 7.53 -5.41
CA SER A 85 -4.67 7.23 -5.16
C SER A 85 -5.12 5.99 -5.93
N GLY A 86 -6.22 5.40 -5.52
CA GLY A 86 -6.83 4.26 -6.21
C GLY A 86 -6.89 3.00 -5.38
N SER A 87 -6.72 1.84 -6.02
CA SER A 87 -6.75 0.54 -5.37
C SER A 87 -5.69 0.43 -4.28
N VAL A 88 -6.08 -0.14 -3.16
CA VAL A 88 -5.18 -0.42 -2.04
C VAL A 88 -3.98 -1.27 -2.46
N LEU A 89 -4.15 -2.20 -3.39
CA LEU A 89 -3.04 -3.01 -3.91
C LEU A 89 -2.01 -2.14 -4.63
N SER A 90 -2.47 -1.19 -5.45
CA SER A 90 -1.59 -0.21 -6.10
C SER A 90 -0.92 0.74 -5.11
N LEU A 91 -1.63 1.15 -4.07
CA LEU A 91 -1.06 2.02 -3.03
C LEU A 91 0.07 1.33 -2.28
N ILE A 92 -0.06 0.04 -1.98
CA ILE A 92 1.01 -0.74 -1.34
C ILE A 92 2.24 -0.82 -2.26
N GLU A 93 2.05 -1.17 -3.52
CA GLU A 93 3.15 -1.27 -4.50
C GLU A 93 3.88 0.06 -4.68
N ASN A 94 3.13 1.15 -4.81
CA ASN A 94 3.69 2.49 -4.92
C ASN A 94 4.43 2.93 -3.66
N GLY A 95 3.90 2.60 -2.48
CA GLY A 95 4.56 2.87 -1.20
C GLY A 95 5.88 2.11 -1.06
N GLU A 96 5.90 0.83 -1.41
CA GLU A 96 7.14 0.04 -1.44
C GLU A 96 8.16 0.60 -2.43
N ALA A 97 7.72 0.98 -3.63
CA ALA A 97 8.58 1.59 -4.63
C ALA A 97 9.16 2.94 -4.16
N PHE A 98 8.36 3.75 -3.47
CA PHE A 98 8.83 5.00 -2.87
C PHE A 98 9.90 4.76 -1.82
N ILE A 99 9.71 3.79 -0.93
CA ILE A 99 10.69 3.42 0.10
C ILE A 99 11.98 2.93 -0.55
N LYS A 100 11.89 2.01 -1.51
CA LYS A 100 13.07 1.50 -2.23
C LYS A 100 13.85 2.60 -2.95
N ARG A 101 13.16 3.55 -3.59
CA ARG A 101 13.78 4.69 -4.26
C ARG A 101 14.52 5.61 -3.30
N ASN A 102 13.98 5.78 -2.10
CA ASN A 102 14.52 6.69 -1.08
C ASN A 102 15.43 6.02 -0.05
N ALA A 103 15.46 4.68 -0.02
CA ALA A 103 16.34 3.93 0.87
C ALA A 103 17.80 4.13 0.48
N ARG A 104 18.64 4.42 1.47
CA ARG A 104 20.08 4.49 1.28
C ARG A 104 20.67 3.09 1.36
N MET A 105 21.60 2.80 0.45
CA MET A 105 22.40 1.58 0.50
C MET A 105 23.66 1.86 1.31
N MET A 106 23.82 1.16 2.42
CA MET A 106 25.06 1.18 3.19
C MET A 106 25.97 0.05 2.73
N TRP A 107 27.27 0.29 2.79
CA TRP A 107 28.29 -0.65 2.38
C TRP A 107 29.06 -1.15 3.60
N ARG A 108 29.14 -2.45 3.74
CA ARG A 108 30.01 -3.08 4.71
C ARG A 108 31.19 -3.73 3.97
N LYS A 109 32.41 -3.32 4.30
CA LYS A 109 33.61 -4.01 3.80
C LYS A 109 33.74 -5.35 4.52
N THR A 110 33.72 -6.42 3.76
CA THR A 110 34.16 -7.74 4.20
C THR A 110 35.58 -8.01 3.64
N PRO A 111 36.39 -8.94 4.20
CA PRO A 111 37.76 -9.19 3.74
C PRO A 111 37.89 -9.46 2.24
N ASN A 112 36.84 -10.01 1.61
CA ASN A 112 36.88 -10.43 0.20
C ASN A 112 35.82 -9.79 -0.70
N SER A 113 34.86 -8.98 -0.16
CA SER A 113 33.77 -8.39 -0.93
C SER A 113 33.15 -7.19 -0.24
N ARG A 114 32.20 -6.55 -0.90
CA ARG A 114 31.30 -5.54 -0.32
C ARG A 114 29.95 -6.18 -0.10
N GLU A 115 29.41 -6.04 1.10
CA GLU A 115 28.05 -6.39 1.43
C GLU A 115 27.19 -5.12 1.41
N GLU A 116 26.09 -5.15 0.64
CA GLU A 116 25.12 -4.05 0.58
C GLU A 116 24.09 -4.25 1.69
N LEU A 117 23.94 -3.24 2.54
CA LEU A 117 22.94 -3.23 3.60
C LEU A 117 21.93 -2.11 3.31
N PRO A 118 20.65 -2.44 3.08
CA PRO A 118 19.61 -1.43 2.92
C PRO A 118 19.38 -0.69 4.25
N GLU A 119 19.13 0.61 4.17
CA GLU A 119 18.79 1.45 5.33
C GLU A 119 17.52 0.95 6.04
N TYR A 120 16.57 0.43 5.27
CA TYR A 120 15.33 -0.15 5.75
C TYR A 120 15.21 -1.60 5.33
N VAL A 121 14.82 -2.45 6.25
CA VAL A 121 14.48 -3.84 5.93
C VAL A 121 13.10 -3.84 5.25
N GLU A 122 13.04 -4.35 4.04
CA GLU A 122 11.83 -4.35 3.19
C GLU A 122 10.59 -4.90 3.93
N ARG A 123 10.76 -5.97 4.68
CA ARG A 123 9.69 -6.58 5.48
C ARG A 123 9.18 -5.64 6.59
N SER A 124 10.08 -4.94 7.28
CA SER A 124 9.70 -4.00 8.34
C SER A 124 8.91 -2.81 7.80
N CYS A 125 9.25 -2.33 6.61
CA CYS A 125 8.50 -1.28 5.95
C CYS A 125 7.09 -1.73 5.57
N HIS A 126 6.94 -2.96 5.09
CA HIS A 126 5.64 -3.54 4.77
C HIS A 126 4.75 -3.69 6.01
N GLU A 127 5.30 -4.19 7.11
CA GLU A 127 4.61 -4.32 8.39
C GLU A 127 4.22 -2.95 8.98
N ALA A 128 5.08 -1.94 8.85
CA ALA A 128 4.79 -0.58 9.28
C ALA A 128 3.60 0.03 8.50
N GLN A 129 3.52 -0.21 7.20
CA GLN A 129 2.39 0.22 6.37
C GLN A 129 1.08 -0.42 6.83
N ILE A 130 1.09 -1.71 7.14
CA ILE A 130 -0.09 -2.43 7.62
C ILE A 130 -0.54 -1.89 8.98
N ASN A 131 0.39 -1.68 9.90
CA ASN A 131 0.09 -1.16 11.25
C ASN A 131 -0.44 0.27 11.22
N TYR A 132 0.09 1.10 10.35
CA TYR A 132 -0.39 2.47 10.17
C TYR A 132 -1.83 2.51 9.65
N ARG A 133 -2.19 1.60 8.75
CA ARG A 133 -3.56 1.40 8.28
C ARG A 133 -4.54 1.13 9.40
N GLN A 134 -4.18 0.28 10.35
CA GLN A 134 -5.07 -0.09 11.46
C GLN A 134 -5.34 1.10 12.38
N ARG A 135 -4.37 1.99 12.56
CA ARG A 135 -4.51 3.19 13.41
C ARG A 135 -5.36 4.29 12.77
N ASN A 136 -5.29 4.45 11.45
CA ASN A 136 -5.96 5.54 10.72
C ASN A 136 -7.24 5.12 10.00
N ARG A 137 -7.89 4.07 10.47
CA ARG A 137 -9.18 3.60 9.94
C ARG A 137 -10.25 4.69 9.83
N LEU A 138 -10.15 5.76 10.61
CA LEU A 138 -11.14 6.82 10.69
C LEU A 138 -10.90 7.97 9.70
N SER A 139 -9.68 8.16 9.19
CA SER A 139 -9.34 9.27 8.29
C SER A 139 -9.33 8.92 6.81
N GLY A 140 -9.28 7.64 6.44
CA GLY A 140 -9.24 7.17 5.05
C GLY A 140 -8.02 7.62 4.24
N SER A 141 -7.06 8.27 4.87
CA SER A 141 -5.80 8.69 4.25
C SER A 141 -4.61 8.11 4.98
N PHE A 142 -3.55 7.78 4.21
CA PHE A 142 -2.31 7.24 4.75
C PHE A 142 -1.19 8.22 4.46
N VAL A 143 -0.45 8.59 5.51
CA VAL A 143 0.77 9.41 5.40
C VAL A 143 1.94 8.53 5.82
N MET A 144 2.94 8.39 4.97
CA MET A 144 4.22 7.75 5.28
C MET A 144 5.30 8.82 5.33
N ASP A 145 5.91 8.96 6.50
CA ASP A 145 7.13 9.73 6.69
C ASP A 145 8.31 8.75 6.64
N ALA A 146 9.19 8.93 5.72
CA ALA A 146 10.43 8.16 5.60
C ALA A 146 11.65 8.94 6.08
#